data_92528c29e4cd3f1432058404bec333a6
#
_entry.id   92528c29e4cd3f1432058404bec333a6
#
_cell.length_a   1.000
_cell.length_b   1.000
_cell.length_c   1.000
_cell.angle_alpha   90.00
_cell.angle_beta   90.00
_cell.angle_gamma   90.00
#
_symmetry.space_group_name_H-M   'P 1'
#
loop_
_entity.id
_entity.type
_entity.pdbx_description
1 polymer ?
#
loop_
_entity_poly.entity_id
_entity_poly.type
_entity_poly.pdbx_seq_one_letter_code
_entity_poly.pdbx_strand_id
1 'polypeptide(L)'
;MAKGHRSQIKRLRNENKDTRPKATVSYARVSVTKACFVLDAIRGKDVTSALGILAYNNRYASKVIEKLLKSAIANAENNNGMKVEDLYIAECYANKGPTMKRIQPRAQGRAYRIEKRMSHITVVLNEKVNPHGLRVGIIKDWDSKWYADTKDGEFSDNLVEDYKIREFLKKELYSANISKIEIERTADKVRVNLYTAKPGVVIGKGGAGINEIKAK
;
A
#
# COMPACT_ATOMS: atom_id res chain seq x y z
N MET A 1 4.40 40.85 8.49
CA MET A 1 4.68 39.96 7.32
C MET A 1 3.55 40.14 6.31
N ALA A 2 3.85 40.50 5.07
CA ALA A 2 2.87 40.65 4.01
C ALA A 2 2.27 39.27 3.68
N LYS A 3 0.93 39.15 3.71
CA LYS A 3 0.24 37.96 3.23
C LYS A 3 0.53 37.82 1.73
N GLY A 4 1.15 36.70 1.32
CA GLY A 4 1.47 36.42 -0.08
C GLY A 4 0.22 36.55 -0.99
N HIS A 5 0.46 36.86 -2.25
CA HIS A 5 -0.61 37.06 -3.24
C HIS A 5 -1.48 35.80 -3.36
N ARG A 6 -2.80 35.95 -3.49
CA ARG A 6 -3.78 34.83 -3.55
C ARG A 6 -3.40 33.75 -4.58
N SER A 7 -2.81 34.14 -5.72
CA SER A 7 -2.35 33.19 -6.75
C SER A 7 -1.17 32.33 -6.29
N GLN A 8 -0.22 32.90 -5.53
CA GLN A 8 0.91 32.16 -4.98
C GLN A 8 0.44 31.14 -3.91
N ILE A 9 -0.47 31.58 -3.03
CA ILE A 9 -1.06 30.68 -2.03
C ILE A 9 -1.82 29.53 -2.70
N LYS A 10 -2.52 29.80 -3.81
CA LYS A 10 -3.24 28.75 -4.57
C LYS A 10 -2.27 27.79 -5.25
N ARG A 11 -1.15 28.26 -5.81
CA ARG A 11 -0.09 27.39 -6.38
C ARG A 11 0.51 26.48 -5.31
N LEU A 12 0.94 27.03 -4.17
CA LEU A 12 1.49 26.26 -3.05
C LEU A 12 0.50 25.20 -2.52
N ARG A 13 -0.80 25.54 -2.46
CA ARG A 13 -1.83 24.55 -2.08
C ARG A 13 -1.99 23.44 -3.11
N ASN A 14 -1.86 23.75 -4.40
CA ASN A 14 -1.97 22.74 -5.45
C ASN A 14 -0.73 21.86 -5.54
N GLU A 15 0.46 22.42 -5.33
CA GLU A 15 1.73 21.67 -5.26
C GLU A 15 1.75 20.70 -4.08
N ASN A 16 1.23 21.12 -2.93
CA ASN A 16 1.15 20.30 -1.71
C ASN A 16 -0.18 19.54 -1.57
N LYS A 17 -0.95 19.40 -2.66
CA LYS A 17 -2.22 18.68 -2.60
C LYS A 17 -1.96 17.19 -2.39
N ASP A 18 -2.59 16.64 -1.35
CA ASP A 18 -2.60 15.20 -1.10
C ASP A 18 -3.30 14.46 -2.25
N THR A 19 -2.53 13.67 -3.00
CA THR A 19 -2.98 12.90 -4.15
C THR A 19 -3.42 11.49 -3.77
N ARG A 20 -3.25 11.10 -2.50
CA ARG A 20 -3.67 9.77 -2.02
C ARG A 20 -5.17 9.57 -2.22
N PRO A 21 -5.62 8.38 -2.64
CA PRO A 21 -7.02 8.07 -2.82
C PRO A 21 -7.77 8.20 -1.49
N LYS A 22 -8.83 8.99 -1.50
CA LYS A 22 -9.65 9.24 -0.31
C LYS A 22 -11.12 9.31 -0.63
N ALA A 23 -11.94 8.97 0.34
CA ALA A 23 -13.37 9.21 0.31
C ALA A 23 -13.83 9.86 1.61
N THR A 24 -14.83 10.74 1.50
CA THR A 24 -15.40 11.45 2.64
C THR A 24 -16.91 11.39 2.57
N VAL A 25 -17.55 10.97 3.66
CA VAL A 25 -18.99 11.12 3.84
C VAL A 25 -19.29 12.27 4.78
N SER A 26 -20.06 13.22 4.30
CA SER A 26 -20.50 14.37 5.09
C SER A 26 -21.88 14.10 5.71
N TYR A 27 -22.11 14.64 6.90
CA TYR A 27 -23.40 14.58 7.61
C TYR A 27 -23.90 13.15 7.89
N ALA A 28 -22.99 12.22 8.14
CA ALA A 28 -23.36 10.85 8.56
C ALA A 28 -24.14 10.92 9.89
N ARG A 29 -25.28 10.24 9.95
CA ARG A 29 -26.13 10.19 11.17
C ARG A 29 -25.58 9.26 12.24
N VAL A 30 -24.29 9.43 12.55
CA VAL A 30 -23.55 8.67 13.55
C VAL A 30 -22.79 9.67 14.41
N SER A 31 -22.73 9.46 15.72
CA SER A 31 -21.88 10.28 16.58
C SER A 31 -20.39 9.96 16.33
N VAL A 32 -19.53 10.97 16.45
CA VAL A 32 -18.08 10.84 16.29
C VAL A 32 -17.52 9.68 17.12
N THR A 33 -17.85 9.61 18.41
CA THR A 33 -17.36 8.57 19.32
C THR A 33 -17.70 7.15 18.82
N LYS A 34 -18.93 6.96 18.31
CA LYS A 34 -19.35 5.65 17.75
C LYS A 34 -18.65 5.33 16.44
N ALA A 35 -18.37 6.34 15.61
CA ALA A 35 -17.60 6.19 14.39
C ALA A 35 -16.14 5.88 14.68
N CYS A 36 -15.48 6.63 15.58
CA CYS A 36 -14.08 6.42 15.94
C CYS A 36 -13.83 5.00 16.47
N PHE A 37 -14.71 4.47 17.29
CA PHE A 37 -14.59 3.11 17.80
C PHE A 37 -14.48 2.06 16.68
N VAL A 38 -15.24 2.24 15.58
CA VAL A 38 -15.18 1.33 14.44
C VAL A 38 -13.95 1.63 13.57
N LEU A 39 -13.60 2.90 13.40
CA LEU A 39 -12.41 3.31 12.65
C LEU A 39 -11.11 2.82 13.29
N ASP A 40 -11.03 2.81 14.62
CA ASP A 40 -9.85 2.32 15.33
C ASP A 40 -9.63 0.81 15.11
N ALA A 41 -10.70 0.05 14.89
CA ALA A 41 -10.62 -1.38 14.59
C ALA A 41 -10.04 -1.68 13.19
N ILE A 42 -10.13 -0.74 12.25
CA ILE A 42 -9.69 -0.91 10.86
C ILE A 42 -8.43 -0.11 10.52
N ARG A 43 -8.01 0.81 11.38
CA ARG A 43 -6.83 1.67 11.11
C ARG A 43 -5.57 0.84 10.90
N GLY A 44 -4.81 1.15 9.85
CA GLY A 44 -3.55 0.48 9.50
C GLY A 44 -3.69 -0.93 8.95
N LYS A 45 -4.93 -1.41 8.74
CA LYS A 45 -5.19 -2.74 8.19
C LYS A 45 -5.32 -2.73 6.67
N ASP A 46 -5.11 -3.89 6.08
CA ASP A 46 -5.36 -4.13 4.66
C ASP A 46 -6.83 -3.95 4.34
N VAL A 47 -7.12 -3.50 3.15
CA VAL A 47 -8.48 -3.22 2.69
C VAL A 47 -9.37 -4.47 2.76
N THR A 48 -8.85 -5.64 2.37
CA THR A 48 -9.56 -6.93 2.43
C THR A 48 -9.93 -7.32 3.85
N SER A 49 -8.96 -7.24 4.77
CA SER A 49 -9.17 -7.50 6.20
C SER A 49 -10.14 -6.50 6.84
N ALA A 50 -10.05 -5.22 6.46
CA ALA A 50 -10.94 -4.19 6.96
C ALA A 50 -12.38 -4.39 6.53
N LEU A 51 -12.63 -4.78 5.26
CA LEU A 51 -13.97 -5.12 4.77
C LEU A 51 -14.56 -6.32 5.54
N GLY A 52 -13.77 -7.35 5.82
CA GLY A 52 -14.18 -8.48 6.64
C GLY A 52 -14.62 -8.04 8.05
N ILE A 53 -13.79 -7.23 8.72
CA ILE A 53 -14.11 -6.70 10.06
C ILE A 53 -15.41 -5.87 10.05
N LEU A 54 -15.60 -5.02 9.03
CA LEU A 54 -16.79 -4.18 8.91
C LEU A 54 -18.05 -4.99 8.64
N ALA A 55 -17.96 -6.04 7.84
CA ALA A 55 -19.09 -6.93 7.53
C ALA A 55 -19.60 -7.70 8.76
N TYR A 56 -18.70 -8.20 9.62
CA TYR A 56 -19.04 -8.93 10.83
C TYR A 56 -19.43 -8.03 12.01
N ASN A 57 -19.17 -6.73 11.94
CA ASN A 57 -19.48 -5.81 13.02
C ASN A 57 -20.93 -5.33 12.97
N ASN A 58 -21.74 -5.68 13.97
CA ASN A 58 -23.18 -5.37 14.04
C ASN A 58 -23.51 -3.88 14.27
N ARG A 59 -22.52 -2.99 14.41
CA ARG A 59 -22.76 -1.58 14.68
C ARG A 59 -23.23 -0.86 13.43
N TYR A 60 -24.22 0.01 13.57
CA TYR A 60 -24.71 0.84 12.44
C TYR A 60 -23.60 1.64 11.75
N ALA A 61 -22.61 2.14 12.53
CA ALA A 61 -21.46 2.85 12.00
C ALA A 61 -20.67 2.01 10.97
N SER A 62 -20.56 0.70 11.17
CA SER A 62 -19.82 -0.20 10.27
C SER A 62 -20.43 -0.23 8.87
N LYS A 63 -21.74 -0.26 8.75
CA LYS A 63 -22.44 -0.23 7.44
C LYS A 63 -22.17 1.05 6.66
N VAL A 64 -22.07 2.19 7.37
CA VAL A 64 -21.77 3.49 6.76
C VAL A 64 -20.30 3.54 6.32
N ILE A 65 -19.39 3.07 7.17
CA ILE A 65 -17.95 3.06 6.91
C ILE A 65 -17.60 2.05 5.82
N GLU A 66 -18.28 0.90 5.75
CA GLU A 66 -18.12 -0.08 4.67
C GLU A 66 -18.41 0.53 3.29
N LYS A 67 -19.53 1.24 3.17
CA LYS A 67 -19.87 1.94 1.91
C LYS A 67 -18.83 3.01 1.55
N LEU A 68 -18.34 3.73 2.55
CA LEU A 68 -17.30 4.75 2.38
C LEU A 68 -15.98 4.10 1.92
N LEU A 69 -15.59 2.99 2.52
CA LEU A 69 -14.38 2.24 2.16
C LEU A 69 -14.47 1.72 0.72
N LYS A 70 -15.61 1.14 0.32
CA LYS A 70 -15.84 0.72 -1.07
C LYS A 70 -15.72 1.89 -2.07
N SER A 71 -16.20 3.07 -1.70
CA SER A 71 -16.01 4.28 -2.52
C SER A 71 -14.55 4.72 -2.59
N ALA A 72 -13.78 4.59 -1.50
CA ALA A 72 -12.36 4.92 -1.49
C ALA A 72 -11.55 3.95 -2.38
N ILE A 73 -11.90 2.66 -2.37
CA ILE A 73 -11.30 1.63 -3.22
C ILE A 73 -11.54 1.96 -4.70
N ALA A 74 -12.80 2.22 -5.07
CA ALA A 74 -13.14 2.59 -6.44
C ALA A 74 -12.40 3.86 -6.91
N ASN A 75 -12.19 4.83 -6.00
CA ASN A 75 -11.38 6.02 -6.30
C ASN A 75 -9.90 5.65 -6.52
N ALA A 76 -9.35 4.70 -5.77
CA ALA A 76 -7.98 4.23 -5.93
C ALA A 76 -7.77 3.52 -7.26
N GLU A 77 -8.70 2.64 -7.65
CA GLU A 77 -8.64 1.93 -8.93
C GLU A 77 -8.82 2.87 -10.13
N ASN A 78 -9.91 3.65 -10.14
CA ASN A 78 -10.29 4.42 -11.33
C ASN A 78 -9.43 5.68 -11.54
N ASN A 79 -9.03 6.35 -10.46
CA ASN A 79 -8.32 7.63 -10.57
C ASN A 79 -6.80 7.46 -10.52
N ASN A 80 -6.31 6.49 -9.75
CA ASN A 80 -4.88 6.30 -9.48
C ASN A 80 -4.31 5.01 -10.10
N GLY A 81 -5.16 4.11 -10.64
CA GLY A 81 -4.71 2.84 -11.24
C GLY A 81 -4.09 1.86 -10.25
N MET A 82 -4.38 2.00 -8.97
CA MET A 82 -3.79 1.17 -7.90
C MET A 82 -4.47 -0.20 -7.81
N LYS A 83 -3.72 -1.25 -7.47
CA LYS A 83 -4.25 -2.59 -7.25
C LYS A 83 -4.86 -2.71 -5.86
N VAL A 84 -6.05 -3.29 -5.76
CA VAL A 84 -6.78 -3.44 -4.48
C VAL A 84 -6.02 -4.29 -3.47
N GLU A 85 -5.27 -5.30 -3.93
CA GLU A 85 -4.51 -6.22 -3.08
C GLU A 85 -3.40 -5.53 -2.28
N ASP A 86 -2.82 -4.47 -2.85
CA ASP A 86 -1.73 -3.71 -2.25
C ASP A 86 -2.21 -2.53 -1.41
N LEU A 87 -3.54 -2.28 -1.34
CA LEU A 87 -4.08 -1.15 -0.60
C LEU A 87 -4.21 -1.43 0.89
N TYR A 88 -3.89 -0.42 1.69
CA TYR A 88 -4.14 -0.40 3.13
C TYR A 88 -4.73 0.94 3.58
N ILE A 89 -5.37 0.95 4.75
CA ILE A 89 -5.93 2.16 5.35
C ILE A 89 -4.82 2.93 6.05
N ALA A 90 -4.35 4.01 5.40
CA ALA A 90 -3.29 4.86 5.96
C ALA A 90 -3.84 5.75 7.07
N GLU A 91 -4.95 6.44 6.79
CA GLU A 91 -5.57 7.35 7.74
C GLU A 91 -7.10 7.16 7.74
N CYS A 92 -7.68 7.20 8.91
CA CYS A 92 -9.13 7.23 9.05
C CYS A 92 -9.51 8.07 10.29
N TYR A 93 -10.43 9.00 10.08
CA TYR A 93 -10.87 9.89 11.16
C TYR A 93 -12.31 10.35 10.97
N ALA A 94 -12.92 10.78 12.07
CA ALA A 94 -14.27 11.31 12.09
C ALA A 94 -14.29 12.68 12.80
N ASN A 95 -14.76 13.68 12.08
CA ASN A 95 -14.93 15.04 12.60
C ASN A 95 -16.37 15.28 13.04
N LYS A 96 -16.56 16.19 14.01
CA LYS A 96 -17.87 16.57 14.51
C LYS A 96 -18.63 17.34 13.46
N GLY A 97 -19.81 16.86 13.12
CA GLY A 97 -20.80 17.57 12.29
C GLY A 97 -21.82 18.34 13.12
N PRO A 98 -22.78 18.98 12.47
CA PRO A 98 -23.88 19.67 13.14
C PRO A 98 -24.72 18.70 13.97
N THR A 99 -25.32 19.23 15.02
CA THR A 99 -26.17 18.44 15.94
C THR A 99 -27.62 18.88 15.75
N MET A 100 -28.49 17.94 15.41
CA MET A 100 -29.94 18.18 15.39
C MET A 100 -30.48 18.10 16.81
N LYS A 101 -31.07 19.19 17.26
CA LYS A 101 -31.71 19.29 18.57
C LYS A 101 -33.15 18.83 18.50
N ARG A 102 -33.59 18.01 19.44
CA ARG A 102 -34.99 17.57 19.63
C ARG A 102 -35.35 17.79 21.09
N ILE A 103 -36.60 17.95 21.35
CA ILE A 103 -37.13 18.10 22.70
C ILE A 103 -38.01 16.91 23.04
N GLN A 104 -37.80 16.37 24.23
CA GLN A 104 -38.62 15.33 24.81
C GLN A 104 -39.35 15.94 26.03
N PRO A 105 -40.68 16.06 25.98
CA PRO A 105 -41.46 16.54 27.12
C PRO A 105 -41.35 15.52 28.29
N ARG A 106 -41.30 16.03 29.50
CA ARG A 106 -41.25 15.27 30.75
C ARG A 106 -42.33 15.78 31.72
N ALA A 107 -42.47 15.11 32.85
CA ALA A 107 -43.42 15.51 33.91
C ALA A 107 -43.15 16.94 34.38
N GLN A 108 -44.19 17.63 34.87
CA GLN A 108 -44.17 18.98 35.37
C GLN A 108 -43.77 20.06 34.35
N GLY A 109 -44.12 19.88 33.08
CA GLY A 109 -43.81 20.84 32.01
C GLY A 109 -42.34 20.99 31.68
N ARG A 110 -41.48 20.10 32.20
CA ARG A 110 -40.03 20.11 31.87
C ARG A 110 -39.78 19.59 30.48
N ALA A 111 -38.82 20.19 29.78
CA ALA A 111 -38.38 19.77 28.46
C ALA A 111 -36.92 19.35 28.49
N TYR A 112 -36.64 18.10 28.07
CA TYR A 112 -35.29 17.59 27.98
C TYR A 112 -34.82 17.63 26.54
N ARG A 113 -33.60 18.14 26.33
CA ARG A 113 -32.97 18.22 24.99
C ARG A 113 -32.37 16.88 24.60
N ILE A 114 -32.76 16.35 23.42
CA ILE A 114 -32.14 15.19 22.78
C ILE A 114 -31.26 15.69 21.65
N GLU A 115 -29.99 15.34 21.67
CA GLU A 115 -29.01 15.67 20.63
C GLU A 115 -28.85 14.51 19.66
N LYS A 116 -29.25 14.67 18.41
CA LYS A 116 -28.94 13.77 17.29
C LYS A 116 -27.67 14.25 16.62
N ARG A 117 -26.54 13.74 17.09
CA ARG A 117 -25.19 14.13 16.62
C ARG A 117 -24.90 13.53 15.26
N MET A 118 -24.23 14.30 14.38
CA MET A 118 -23.72 13.85 13.10
C MET A 118 -22.19 13.93 13.07
N SER A 119 -21.58 13.24 12.12
CA SER A 119 -20.14 13.26 11.88
C SER A 119 -19.81 13.35 10.40
N HIS A 120 -18.62 13.84 10.10
CA HIS A 120 -17.97 13.77 8.80
C HIS A 120 -16.86 12.73 8.91
N ILE A 121 -16.93 11.68 8.10
CA ILE A 121 -15.99 10.55 8.18
C ILE A 121 -15.13 10.55 6.92
N THR A 122 -13.82 10.51 7.09
CA THR A 122 -12.86 10.44 5.99
C THR A 122 -12.00 9.20 6.14
N VAL A 123 -11.78 8.51 5.03
CA VAL A 123 -10.85 7.38 4.91
C VAL A 123 -9.87 7.70 3.79
N VAL A 124 -8.59 7.54 4.08
CA VAL A 124 -7.49 7.72 3.14
C VAL A 124 -6.79 6.38 2.98
N LEU A 125 -6.66 5.94 1.75
CA LEU A 125 -5.94 4.72 1.40
C LEU A 125 -4.53 5.06 0.93
N ASN A 126 -3.65 4.08 1.01
CA ASN A 126 -2.33 4.15 0.42
C ASN A 126 -1.91 2.75 -0.06
N GLU A 127 -0.97 2.70 -0.97
CA GLU A 127 -0.38 1.47 -1.47
C GLU A 127 0.74 1.00 -0.55
N LYS A 128 0.81 -0.30 -0.30
CA LYS A 128 1.91 -0.91 0.45
C LYS A 128 3.18 -0.85 -0.38
N VAL A 129 4.13 -0.11 0.10
CA VAL A 129 5.48 -0.14 -0.47
C VAL A 129 6.18 -1.41 0.00
N ASN A 130 6.79 -2.14 -0.94
CA ASN A 130 7.57 -3.32 -0.58
C ASN A 130 8.71 -2.90 0.39
N PRO A 131 8.74 -3.43 1.63
CA PRO A 131 9.75 -3.05 2.60
C PRO A 131 11.18 -3.42 2.16
N HIS A 132 11.30 -4.33 1.22
CA HIS A 132 12.59 -4.67 0.61
C HIS A 132 13.18 -3.48 -0.14
N GLY A 133 12.38 -2.80 -0.97
CA GLY A 133 12.82 -1.63 -1.72
C GLY A 133 13.29 -0.46 -0.84
N LEU A 134 12.64 -0.24 0.31
CA LEU A 134 13.04 0.81 1.26
C LEU A 134 14.36 0.53 1.98
N ARG A 135 14.80 -0.73 2.06
CA ARG A 135 16.02 -1.15 2.74
C ARG A 135 17.22 -1.30 1.81
N VAL A 136 16.97 -1.35 0.50
CA VAL A 136 18.03 -1.47 -0.51
C VAL A 136 18.87 -0.20 -0.53
N GLY A 137 20.18 -0.36 -0.54
CA GLY A 137 21.15 0.74 -0.52
C GLY A 137 21.54 1.27 0.86
N ILE A 138 20.75 0.97 1.92
CA ILE A 138 21.05 1.38 3.30
C ILE A 138 21.41 0.18 4.19
N ILE A 139 20.51 -0.82 4.25
CA ILE A 139 20.67 -2.00 5.12
C ILE A 139 20.95 -3.26 4.30
N LYS A 140 20.35 -3.35 3.10
CA LYS A 140 20.53 -4.45 2.16
C LYS A 140 21.21 -3.95 0.90
N ASP A 141 22.12 -4.76 0.42
CA ASP A 141 22.78 -4.52 -0.86
C ASP A 141 21.87 -4.89 -2.04
N TRP A 142 22.17 -4.36 -3.22
CA TRP A 142 21.44 -4.67 -4.44
C TRP A 142 21.66 -6.12 -4.85
N ASP A 143 20.61 -6.75 -5.39
CA ASP A 143 20.71 -8.11 -5.93
C ASP A 143 21.35 -8.14 -7.32
N SER A 144 21.34 -7.01 -8.05
CA SER A 144 22.08 -6.78 -9.29
C SER A 144 23.15 -5.73 -9.04
N LYS A 145 24.43 -6.11 -9.19
CA LYS A 145 25.61 -5.28 -8.90
C LYS A 145 26.32 -4.93 -10.20
N TRP A 146 25.73 -4.00 -10.94
CA TRP A 146 26.31 -3.50 -12.18
C TRP A 146 25.82 -2.08 -12.47
N TYR A 147 26.54 -1.38 -13.32
CA TYR A 147 26.20 -0.06 -13.82
C TYR A 147 26.20 -0.07 -15.34
N ALA A 148 25.18 0.50 -15.96
CA ALA A 148 25.12 0.75 -17.40
C ALA A 148 24.56 2.14 -17.66
N ASP A 149 24.99 2.77 -18.77
CA ASP A 149 24.47 4.08 -19.14
C ASP A 149 23.04 3.95 -19.70
N THR A 150 22.18 4.89 -19.34
CA THR A 150 20.78 4.90 -19.78
C THR A 150 20.60 5.41 -21.20
N LYS A 151 21.62 6.08 -21.78
CA LYS A 151 21.52 6.70 -23.09
C LYS A 151 21.51 5.71 -24.25
N ASP A 152 22.22 4.60 -24.10
CA ASP A 152 22.43 3.62 -25.20
C ASP A 152 21.47 2.43 -25.15
N GLY A 153 20.50 2.43 -24.21
CA GLY A 153 19.55 1.33 -24.07
C GLY A 153 20.12 0.10 -23.33
N GLU A 154 21.42 0.02 -23.09
CA GLU A 154 22.07 -1.10 -22.40
C GLU A 154 21.47 -1.41 -21.03
N PHE A 155 21.03 -0.37 -20.32
CA PHE A 155 20.41 -0.55 -19.00
C PHE A 155 19.12 -1.37 -19.07
N SER A 156 18.27 -1.07 -20.06
CA SER A 156 16.99 -1.78 -20.23
C SER A 156 17.20 -3.22 -20.66
N ASP A 157 18.16 -3.46 -21.56
CA ASP A 157 18.45 -4.80 -22.08
C ASP A 157 19.05 -5.67 -20.98
N ASN A 158 20.02 -5.17 -20.24
CA ASN A 158 20.62 -5.85 -19.09
C ASN A 158 19.59 -6.18 -18.01
N LEU A 159 18.61 -5.28 -17.76
CA LEU A 159 17.55 -5.51 -16.79
C LEU A 159 16.62 -6.65 -17.22
N VAL A 160 16.24 -6.68 -18.50
CA VAL A 160 15.40 -7.74 -19.06
C VAL A 160 16.14 -9.09 -19.05
N GLU A 161 17.43 -9.11 -19.37
CA GLU A 161 18.26 -10.30 -19.30
C GLU A 161 18.39 -10.82 -17.86
N ASP A 162 18.67 -9.96 -16.89
CA ASP A 162 18.73 -10.33 -15.47
C ASP A 162 17.42 -10.93 -15.00
N TYR A 163 16.29 -10.40 -15.45
CA TYR A 163 14.97 -10.96 -15.12
C TYR A 163 14.81 -12.37 -15.70
N LYS A 164 15.17 -12.58 -16.97
CA LYS A 164 15.12 -13.89 -17.64
C LYS A 164 16.03 -14.91 -16.95
N ILE A 165 17.26 -14.52 -16.61
CA ILE A 165 18.20 -15.37 -15.89
C ILE A 165 17.63 -15.81 -14.54
N ARG A 166 17.05 -14.86 -13.78
CA ARG A 166 16.43 -15.17 -12.47
C ARG A 166 15.24 -16.11 -12.61
N GLU A 167 14.39 -15.89 -13.61
CA GLU A 167 13.21 -16.75 -13.86
C GLU A 167 13.64 -18.16 -14.26
N PHE A 168 14.60 -18.27 -15.18
CA PHE A 168 15.17 -19.56 -15.62
C PHE A 168 15.78 -20.34 -14.45
N LEU A 169 16.64 -19.71 -13.65
CA LEU A 169 17.30 -20.35 -12.53
C LEU A 169 16.31 -20.79 -11.44
N LYS A 170 15.26 -20.01 -11.19
CA LYS A 170 14.22 -20.40 -10.25
C LYS A 170 13.40 -21.60 -10.72
N LYS A 171 13.15 -21.72 -12.02
CA LYS A 171 12.43 -22.87 -12.60
C LYS A 171 13.27 -24.15 -12.60
N GLU A 172 14.49 -24.07 -13.10
CA GLU A 172 15.38 -25.24 -13.20
C GLU A 172 15.83 -25.77 -11.83
N LEU A 173 16.12 -24.87 -10.91
CA LEU A 173 16.67 -25.19 -9.59
C LEU A 173 15.63 -25.11 -8.48
N TYR A 174 14.37 -25.34 -8.77
CA TYR A 174 13.29 -25.28 -7.78
C TYR A 174 13.55 -26.22 -6.59
N SER A 175 14.08 -27.44 -6.86
CA SER A 175 14.41 -28.46 -5.86
C SER A 175 15.58 -28.08 -4.93
N ALA A 176 16.42 -27.13 -5.35
CA ALA A 176 17.58 -26.66 -4.59
C ALA A 176 17.23 -25.60 -3.54
N ASN A 177 16.00 -25.08 -3.53
CA ASN A 177 15.53 -24.02 -2.63
C ASN A 177 16.46 -22.80 -2.63
N ILE A 178 16.45 -22.03 -3.71
CA ILE A 178 17.25 -20.82 -3.86
C ILE A 178 16.69 -19.72 -2.95
N SER A 179 17.53 -19.14 -2.10
CA SER A 179 17.19 -18.04 -1.21
C SER A 179 17.47 -16.66 -1.82
N LYS A 180 18.60 -16.53 -2.56
CA LYS A 180 19.04 -15.28 -3.17
C LYS A 180 19.82 -15.55 -4.45
N ILE A 181 19.67 -14.68 -5.45
CA ILE A 181 20.42 -14.66 -6.69
C ILE A 181 21.04 -13.28 -6.84
N GLU A 182 22.34 -13.18 -6.79
CA GLU A 182 23.09 -11.94 -7.07
C GLU A 182 23.71 -12.03 -8.45
N ILE A 183 23.59 -10.96 -9.25
CA ILE A 183 24.13 -10.89 -10.61
C ILE A 183 25.12 -9.72 -10.64
N GLU A 184 26.36 -10.02 -10.97
CA GLU A 184 27.43 -9.05 -11.17
C GLU A 184 27.80 -9.05 -12.65
N ARG A 185 27.75 -7.89 -13.30
CA ARG A 185 28.18 -7.73 -14.68
C ARG A 185 29.44 -6.89 -14.74
N THR A 186 30.39 -7.38 -15.49
CA THR A 186 31.61 -6.68 -15.90
C THR A 186 31.58 -6.63 -17.43
N ALA A 187 32.32 -5.72 -18.07
CA ALA A 187 32.27 -5.53 -19.52
C ALA A 187 32.27 -6.83 -20.36
N ASP A 188 33.02 -7.86 -19.93
CA ASP A 188 33.19 -9.11 -20.68
C ASP A 188 32.55 -10.35 -20.02
N LYS A 189 32.04 -10.25 -18.80
CA LYS A 189 31.61 -11.43 -18.02
C LYS A 189 30.40 -11.13 -17.12
N VAL A 190 29.47 -12.08 -17.12
CA VAL A 190 28.35 -12.10 -16.18
C VAL A 190 28.65 -13.18 -15.11
N ARG A 191 28.69 -12.77 -13.86
CA ARG A 191 28.85 -13.66 -12.71
C ARG A 191 27.55 -13.76 -11.96
N VAL A 192 27.05 -14.97 -11.77
CA VAL A 192 25.83 -15.24 -11.02
C VAL A 192 26.18 -15.99 -9.74
N ASN A 193 25.92 -15.36 -8.59
CA ASN A 193 26.13 -15.93 -7.28
C ASN A 193 24.78 -16.48 -6.76
N LEU A 194 24.72 -17.80 -6.54
CA LEU A 194 23.53 -18.49 -6.07
C LEU A 194 23.65 -18.86 -4.59
N TYR A 195 22.70 -18.40 -3.79
CA TYR A 195 22.57 -18.77 -2.38
C TYR A 195 21.45 -19.82 -2.25
N THR A 196 21.83 -21.07 -1.99
CA THR A 196 20.90 -22.20 -1.94
C THR A 196 21.03 -22.98 -0.64
N ALA A 197 19.93 -23.61 -0.22
CA ALA A 197 19.93 -24.50 0.94
C ALA A 197 20.59 -25.87 0.64
N LYS A 198 20.59 -26.28 -0.65
CA LYS A 198 21.12 -27.60 -1.09
C LYS A 198 22.12 -27.41 -2.23
N PRO A 199 23.35 -26.96 -1.94
CA PRO A 199 24.36 -26.70 -2.99
C PRO A 199 24.75 -27.98 -3.78
N GLY A 200 24.69 -29.14 -3.19
CA GLY A 200 25.00 -30.41 -3.87
C GLY A 200 24.09 -30.73 -5.05
N VAL A 201 22.81 -30.27 -5.00
CA VAL A 201 21.86 -30.44 -6.11
C VAL A 201 22.23 -29.55 -7.30
N VAL A 202 22.72 -28.32 -7.04
CA VAL A 202 23.16 -27.38 -8.07
C VAL A 202 24.46 -27.81 -8.73
N ILE A 203 25.41 -28.30 -7.90
CA ILE A 203 26.73 -28.72 -8.39
C ILE A 203 26.64 -30.01 -9.22
N GLY A 204 25.76 -30.93 -8.79
CA GLY A 204 25.65 -32.24 -9.41
C GLY A 204 26.89 -33.15 -9.20
N LYS A 205 26.86 -34.37 -9.73
CA LYS A 205 27.99 -35.32 -9.64
C LYS A 205 29.16 -34.79 -10.47
N GLY A 206 30.28 -34.51 -9.79
CA GLY A 206 31.50 -34.03 -10.46
C GLY A 206 31.43 -32.67 -11.15
N GLY A 207 30.42 -31.83 -10.79
CA GLY A 207 30.25 -30.49 -11.39
C GLY A 207 29.45 -30.47 -12.70
N ALA A 208 28.87 -31.58 -13.13
CA ALA A 208 28.10 -31.68 -14.37
C ALA A 208 26.89 -30.72 -14.37
N GLY A 209 26.17 -30.57 -13.24
CA GLY A 209 25.02 -29.71 -13.13
C GLY A 209 25.32 -28.24 -13.42
N ILE A 210 26.44 -27.72 -12.93
CA ILE A 210 26.85 -26.32 -13.22
C ILE A 210 27.18 -26.15 -14.71
N ASN A 211 27.82 -27.14 -15.34
CA ASN A 211 28.17 -27.04 -16.75
C ASN A 211 26.93 -27.08 -17.65
N GLU A 212 25.92 -27.88 -17.31
CA GLU A 212 24.63 -27.90 -18.02
C GLU A 212 23.89 -26.57 -17.91
N ILE A 213 23.88 -25.96 -16.73
CA ILE A 213 23.24 -24.65 -16.50
C ILE A 213 23.97 -23.53 -17.25
N LYS A 214 25.32 -23.61 -17.37
CA LYS A 214 26.11 -22.64 -18.10
C LYS A 214 25.94 -22.76 -19.62
N ALA A 215 25.60 -23.92 -20.12
CA ALA A 215 25.43 -24.19 -21.55
C ALA A 215 24.04 -23.80 -22.08
N LYS A 216 23.05 -23.67 -21.19
CA LYS A 216 21.69 -23.23 -21.48
C LYS A 216 21.56 -21.71 -21.36
#